data_ce3f3babbf67175a681470f58fd2069e
#
_entry.id   ce3f3babbf67175a681470f58fd2069e
#
_cell.length_a   1.000
_cell.length_b   1.000
_cell.length_c   1.000
_cell.angle_alpha   90.00
_cell.angle_beta   90.00
_cell.angle_gamma   90.00
#
_symmetry.space_group_name_H-M   'P 1'
#
loop_
_entity.id
_entity.type
_entity.pdbx_description
1 polymer ?
#
loop_
_entity_poly.entity_id
_entity_poly.type
_entity_poly.pdbx_seq_one_letter_code
_entity_poly.pdbx_strand_id
1 'polypeptide(L)'
;MQVQNNIASINAARNQGIETGKLKKSLEKLSSGFRIVRAGDDAAGLAISEGMRSRINSLNQAMRNIDDGIGLTNVGDGALTEVHSMLQRLKTLALKSANGTYDQSNRETLNMEKDQILEEIDRIGSTTKFGEISLFSRADANTNTQLWQPPELDDTIPLQIGGSAQAGEVLDVERYYIGSKELQLDQTNFSTVEKGQKSVEYIENAIEAVSKVRASFGAAYMHLDHTHNNLSVTSENMQAAESQIRDTNMAEEITKYTSSNIVLQSSNMMLTNANNLPQTILELLK
;
A
#
# COMPACT_ATOMS: atom_id res chain seq x y z
N MET A 1 -22.83 -19.73 -68.58
CA MET A 1 -23.17 -19.65 -67.11
C MET A 1 -23.52 -21.05 -66.66
N GLN A 2 -22.94 -21.48 -65.54
CA GLN A 2 -23.30 -22.78 -64.91
C GLN A 2 -24.48 -22.52 -63.97
N VAL A 3 -25.64 -23.07 -64.28
CA VAL A 3 -26.88 -22.89 -63.51
C VAL A 3 -26.84 -23.67 -62.17
N GLN A 4 -26.03 -24.72 -62.10
CA GLN A 4 -25.90 -25.56 -60.89
C GLN A 4 -24.99 -25.01 -59.86
N ASN A 5 -24.00 -24.15 -60.19
CA ASN A 5 -23.06 -23.54 -59.24
C ASN A 5 -22.99 -22.05 -59.48
N ASN A 6 -23.64 -21.24 -58.59
CA ASN A 6 -23.61 -19.79 -58.65
C ASN A 6 -22.37 -19.26 -57.92
N ILE A 7 -21.21 -19.16 -58.63
CA ILE A 7 -19.93 -18.74 -58.08
C ILE A 7 -20.01 -17.30 -57.54
N ALA A 8 -20.86 -16.42 -58.14
CA ALA A 8 -21.05 -15.04 -57.65
C ALA A 8 -21.71 -15.01 -56.27
N SER A 9 -22.73 -15.88 -56.07
CA SER A 9 -23.39 -16.01 -54.75
C SER A 9 -22.45 -16.58 -53.70
N ILE A 10 -21.66 -17.63 -54.06
CA ILE A 10 -20.68 -18.24 -53.13
C ILE A 10 -19.61 -17.19 -52.71
N ASN A 11 -19.11 -16.36 -53.65
CA ASN A 11 -18.18 -15.30 -53.35
C ASN A 11 -18.80 -14.20 -52.46
N ALA A 12 -20.05 -13.79 -52.74
CA ALA A 12 -20.77 -12.82 -51.92
C ALA A 12 -21.02 -13.36 -50.52
N ALA A 13 -21.42 -14.61 -50.35
CA ALA A 13 -21.62 -15.27 -49.06
C ALA A 13 -20.30 -15.36 -48.25
N ARG A 14 -19.19 -15.71 -48.91
CA ARG A 14 -17.87 -15.72 -48.27
C ARG A 14 -17.46 -14.31 -47.78
N ASN A 15 -17.62 -13.28 -48.59
CA ASN A 15 -17.31 -11.87 -48.20
C ASN A 15 -18.21 -11.42 -47.07
N GLN A 16 -19.50 -11.76 -47.08
CA GLN A 16 -20.42 -11.51 -45.96
C GLN A 16 -19.93 -12.16 -44.66
N GLY A 17 -19.48 -13.42 -44.70
CA GLY A 17 -18.93 -14.12 -43.56
C GLY A 17 -17.68 -13.44 -42.99
N ILE A 18 -16.78 -12.96 -43.85
CA ILE A 18 -15.58 -12.23 -43.46
C ILE A 18 -15.95 -10.93 -42.76
N GLU A 19 -16.86 -10.12 -43.36
CA GLU A 19 -17.27 -8.83 -42.76
C GLU A 19 -18.05 -8.99 -41.47
N THR A 20 -18.89 -10.05 -41.36
CA THR A 20 -19.54 -10.42 -40.11
C THR A 20 -18.51 -10.75 -39.02
N GLY A 21 -17.44 -11.44 -39.36
CA GLY A 21 -16.32 -11.75 -38.46
C GLY A 21 -15.61 -10.50 -37.98
N LYS A 22 -15.31 -9.52 -38.88
CA LYS A 22 -14.70 -8.25 -38.53
C LYS A 22 -15.61 -7.41 -37.62
N LEU A 23 -16.90 -7.33 -37.96
CA LEU A 23 -17.88 -6.60 -37.19
C LEU A 23 -18.02 -7.14 -35.77
N LYS A 24 -18.03 -8.48 -35.60
CA LYS A 24 -18.03 -9.10 -34.26
C LYS A 24 -16.78 -8.74 -33.44
N LYS A 25 -15.59 -8.77 -34.09
CA LYS A 25 -14.32 -8.40 -33.42
C LYS A 25 -14.31 -6.93 -33.01
N SER A 26 -14.74 -6.00 -33.86
CA SER A 26 -14.85 -4.58 -33.54
C SER A 26 -15.86 -4.35 -32.42
N LEU A 27 -17.00 -5.05 -32.43
CA LEU A 27 -17.99 -4.97 -31.35
C LEU A 27 -17.41 -5.46 -30.01
N GLU A 28 -16.65 -6.55 -30.03
CA GLU A 28 -15.98 -7.09 -28.84
C GLU A 28 -14.98 -6.10 -28.26
N LYS A 29 -14.16 -5.45 -29.09
CA LYS A 29 -13.21 -4.41 -28.69
C LYS A 29 -13.91 -3.15 -28.14
N LEU A 30 -14.96 -2.69 -28.82
CA LEU A 30 -15.76 -1.53 -28.36
C LEU A 30 -16.47 -1.81 -27.05
N SER A 31 -16.95 -3.05 -26.84
CA SER A 31 -17.63 -3.45 -25.61
C SER A 31 -16.67 -3.60 -24.43
N SER A 32 -15.47 -4.11 -24.67
CA SER A 32 -14.46 -4.31 -23.62
C SER A 32 -13.60 -3.07 -23.35
N GLY A 33 -13.48 -2.16 -24.31
CA GLY A 33 -12.53 -1.05 -24.30
C GLY A 33 -11.09 -1.48 -24.63
N PHE A 34 -10.83 -2.76 -24.82
CA PHE A 34 -9.49 -3.29 -25.06
C PHE A 34 -9.23 -3.63 -26.53
N ARG A 35 -8.02 -3.32 -27.01
CA ARG A 35 -7.51 -3.71 -28.32
C ARG A 35 -7.16 -5.20 -28.36
N ILE A 36 -6.61 -5.71 -27.24
CA ILE A 36 -6.23 -7.11 -27.05
C ILE A 36 -7.22 -7.73 -26.08
N VAL A 37 -8.21 -8.46 -26.61
CA VAL A 37 -9.24 -9.12 -25.79
C VAL A 37 -8.88 -10.59 -25.55
N ARG A 38 -8.33 -11.25 -26.56
CA ARG A 38 -7.99 -12.68 -26.51
C ARG A 38 -6.53 -12.92 -26.87
N ALA A 39 -5.95 -14.02 -26.36
CA ALA A 39 -4.59 -14.42 -26.71
C ALA A 39 -4.36 -14.58 -28.22
N GLY A 40 -5.41 -14.86 -28.98
CA GLY A 40 -5.36 -14.96 -30.45
C GLY A 40 -5.24 -13.60 -31.16
N ASP A 41 -5.46 -12.48 -30.50
CA ASP A 41 -5.30 -11.14 -31.10
C ASP A 41 -3.84 -10.71 -31.09
N ASP A 42 -3.17 -10.87 -29.92
CA ASP A 42 -1.74 -10.62 -29.72
C ASP A 42 -1.28 -11.34 -28.45
N ALA A 43 -0.64 -12.50 -28.62
CA ALA A 43 -0.17 -13.30 -27.47
C ALA A 43 0.97 -12.63 -26.70
N ALA A 44 1.86 -11.92 -27.41
CA ALA A 44 3.00 -11.25 -26.80
C ALA A 44 2.55 -10.01 -26.02
N GLY A 45 1.70 -9.17 -26.62
CA GLY A 45 1.12 -8.00 -25.97
C GLY A 45 0.26 -8.37 -24.77
N LEU A 46 -0.51 -9.47 -24.85
CA LEU A 46 -1.29 -9.96 -23.72
C LEU A 46 -0.38 -10.41 -22.56
N ALA A 47 0.67 -11.18 -22.83
CA ALA A 47 1.59 -11.64 -21.79
C ALA A 47 2.28 -10.47 -21.06
N ILE A 48 2.71 -9.44 -21.80
CA ILE A 48 3.31 -8.25 -21.23
C ILE A 48 2.30 -7.47 -20.40
N SER A 49 1.08 -7.24 -20.93
CA SER A 49 0.04 -6.48 -20.21
C SER A 49 -0.43 -7.19 -18.92
N GLU A 50 -0.58 -8.51 -18.95
CA GLU A 50 -0.90 -9.27 -17.72
C GLU A 50 0.23 -9.23 -16.70
N GLY A 51 1.50 -9.28 -17.14
CA GLY A 51 2.66 -9.06 -16.27
C GLY A 51 2.66 -7.68 -15.63
N MET A 52 2.35 -6.62 -16.42
CA MET A 52 2.22 -5.25 -15.90
C MET A 52 1.06 -5.13 -14.91
N ARG A 53 -0.10 -5.70 -15.20
CA ARG A 53 -1.26 -5.70 -14.29
C ARG A 53 -0.97 -6.41 -12.97
N SER A 54 -0.29 -7.55 -13.03
CA SER A 54 0.16 -8.24 -11.83
C SER A 54 1.06 -7.34 -10.99
N ARG A 55 2.00 -6.64 -11.62
CA ARG A 55 2.91 -5.72 -10.92
C ARG A 55 2.19 -4.49 -10.38
N ILE A 56 1.26 -3.89 -11.11
CA ILE A 56 0.41 -2.78 -10.63
C ILE A 56 -0.38 -3.21 -9.39
N ASN A 57 -0.97 -4.41 -9.40
CA ASN A 57 -1.69 -4.94 -8.25
C ASN A 57 -0.77 -5.13 -7.03
N SER A 58 0.46 -5.62 -7.25
CA SER A 58 1.46 -5.78 -6.20
C SER A 58 1.90 -4.42 -5.63
N LEU A 59 2.14 -3.41 -6.49
CA LEU A 59 2.49 -2.04 -6.06
C LEU A 59 1.34 -1.40 -5.27
N ASN A 60 0.11 -1.58 -5.71
CA ASN A 60 -1.07 -1.07 -5.00
C ASN A 60 -1.24 -1.76 -3.62
N GLN A 61 -0.88 -3.04 -3.50
CA GLN A 61 -0.86 -3.70 -2.19
C GLN A 61 0.29 -3.19 -1.32
N ALA A 62 1.48 -2.97 -1.90
CA ALA A 62 2.61 -2.39 -1.18
C ALA A 62 2.28 -0.98 -0.64
N MET A 63 1.59 -0.14 -1.42
CA MET A 63 1.12 1.17 -0.93
C MET A 63 0.18 1.05 0.28
N ARG A 64 -0.77 0.10 0.26
CA ARG A 64 -1.62 -0.14 1.44
C ARG A 64 -0.82 -0.62 2.65
N ASN A 65 0.16 -1.48 2.45
CA ASN A 65 1.04 -1.92 3.55
C ASN A 65 1.86 -0.75 4.11
N ILE A 66 2.25 0.20 3.25
CA ILE A 66 2.95 1.43 3.67
C ILE A 66 2.00 2.31 4.49
N ASP A 67 0.74 2.47 4.08
CA ASP A 67 -0.26 3.23 4.84
C ASP A 67 -0.48 2.62 6.24
N ASP A 68 -0.54 1.29 6.33
CA ASP A 68 -0.59 0.58 7.61
C ASP A 68 0.67 0.85 8.46
N GLY A 69 1.85 0.85 7.82
CA GLY A 69 3.12 1.19 8.47
C GLY A 69 3.18 2.64 8.96
N ILE A 70 2.67 3.59 8.18
CA ILE A 70 2.50 4.99 8.58
C ILE A 70 1.55 5.09 9.78
N GLY A 71 0.45 4.36 9.76
CA GLY A 71 -0.48 4.26 10.88
C GLY A 71 0.19 3.76 12.15
N LEU A 72 1.00 2.70 12.02
CA LEU A 72 1.76 2.12 13.13
C LEU A 72 2.76 3.13 13.73
N THR A 73 3.55 3.81 12.88
CA THR A 73 4.53 4.80 13.35
C THR A 73 3.87 6.00 14.04
N ASN A 74 2.70 6.45 13.55
CA ASN A 74 1.93 7.52 14.15
C ASN A 74 1.37 7.15 15.52
N VAL A 75 0.87 5.91 15.68
CA VAL A 75 0.42 5.41 17.00
C VAL A 75 1.58 5.35 17.97
N GLY A 76 2.75 4.87 17.51
CA GLY A 76 3.96 4.84 18.30
C GLY A 76 4.42 6.22 18.75
N ASP A 77 4.57 7.19 17.83
CA ASP A 77 5.00 8.55 18.16
C ASP A 77 3.98 9.29 19.05
N GLY A 78 2.68 9.07 18.83
CA GLY A 78 1.63 9.63 19.68
C GLY A 78 1.77 9.19 21.14
N ALA A 79 1.93 7.89 21.37
CA ALA A 79 2.14 7.35 22.73
C ALA A 79 3.46 7.87 23.36
N LEU A 80 4.53 7.94 22.55
CA LEU A 80 5.82 8.48 23.01
C LEU A 80 5.77 9.97 23.35
N THR A 81 4.91 10.75 22.70
CA THR A 81 4.69 12.15 23.01
C THR A 81 4.11 12.32 24.41
N GLU A 82 3.15 11.46 24.79
CA GLU A 82 2.61 11.46 26.15
C GLU A 82 3.65 11.02 27.19
N VAL A 83 4.42 9.97 26.90
CA VAL A 83 5.53 9.52 27.76
C VAL A 83 6.55 10.67 27.96
N HIS A 84 6.91 11.35 26.87
CA HIS A 84 7.84 12.49 26.93
C HIS A 84 7.29 13.63 27.81
N SER A 85 6.00 13.94 27.71
CA SER A 85 5.33 14.94 28.54
C SER A 85 5.37 14.55 30.03
N MET A 86 5.12 13.29 30.33
CA MET A 86 5.21 12.76 31.71
C MET A 86 6.64 12.79 32.25
N LEU A 87 7.65 12.49 31.44
CA LEU A 87 9.06 12.62 31.83
C LEU A 87 9.43 14.06 32.11
N GLN A 88 8.95 15.04 31.35
CA GLN A 88 9.13 16.47 31.64
C GLN A 88 8.47 16.85 32.97
N ARG A 89 7.30 16.32 33.28
CA ARG A 89 6.66 16.52 34.57
C ARG A 89 7.48 15.93 35.71
N LEU A 90 7.98 14.68 35.55
CA LEU A 90 8.89 14.05 36.52
C LEU A 90 10.14 14.89 36.75
N LYS A 91 10.75 15.45 35.69
CA LYS A 91 11.89 16.36 35.82
C LYS A 91 11.57 17.56 36.67
N THR A 92 10.39 18.16 36.48
CA THR A 92 9.97 19.31 37.31
C THR A 92 9.76 18.93 38.78
N LEU A 93 9.24 17.72 39.07
CA LEU A 93 9.09 17.20 40.43
C LEU A 93 10.45 16.93 41.10
N ALA A 94 11.38 16.33 40.34
CA ALA A 94 12.74 16.05 40.78
C ALA A 94 13.47 17.35 41.17
N LEU A 95 13.38 18.39 40.33
CA LEU A 95 13.97 19.72 40.63
C LEU A 95 13.35 20.37 41.85
N LYS A 96 12.02 20.23 42.06
CA LYS A 96 11.37 20.70 43.31
C LYS A 96 11.89 19.93 44.52
N SER A 97 12.03 18.62 44.43
CA SER A 97 12.57 17.77 45.50
C SER A 97 14.03 18.11 45.83
N ALA A 98 14.84 18.45 44.80
CA ALA A 98 16.23 18.88 44.96
C ALA A 98 16.40 20.22 45.67
N ASN A 99 15.32 21.01 45.82
CA ASN A 99 15.36 22.27 46.56
C ASN A 99 15.26 22.07 48.08
N GLY A 100 16.16 22.70 48.84
CA GLY A 100 16.22 22.60 50.31
C GLY A 100 15.04 23.23 51.05
N THR A 101 14.18 24.01 50.37
CA THR A 101 13.02 24.68 50.98
C THR A 101 11.81 23.77 51.23
N TYR A 102 11.82 22.56 50.65
CA TYR A 102 10.76 21.57 50.85
C TYR A 102 11.06 20.69 52.06
N ASP A 103 10.06 20.54 52.93
CA ASP A 103 10.14 19.64 54.08
C ASP A 103 9.89 18.17 53.67
N GLN A 104 10.02 17.25 54.64
CA GLN A 104 9.88 15.82 54.42
C GLN A 104 8.46 15.45 53.94
N SER A 105 7.42 16.04 54.51
CA SER A 105 6.02 15.77 54.13
C SER A 105 5.72 16.18 52.68
N ASN A 106 6.25 17.34 52.26
CA ASN A 106 6.11 17.78 50.87
C ASN A 106 6.82 16.83 49.89
N ARG A 107 8.01 16.35 50.28
CA ARG A 107 8.76 15.36 49.46
C ARG A 107 8.03 14.03 49.34
N GLU A 108 7.35 13.56 50.37
CA GLU A 108 6.51 12.35 50.34
C GLU A 108 5.35 12.55 49.38
N THR A 109 4.73 13.72 49.33
CA THR A 109 3.69 14.03 48.35
C THR A 109 4.24 14.04 46.92
N LEU A 110 5.45 14.56 46.69
CA LEU A 110 6.11 14.51 45.39
C LEU A 110 6.44 13.07 44.97
N ASN A 111 6.81 12.17 45.90
CA ASN A 111 7.02 10.77 45.62
C ASN A 111 5.72 10.07 45.22
N MET A 112 4.58 10.37 45.88
CA MET A 112 3.29 9.79 45.48
C MET A 112 2.89 10.20 44.06
N GLU A 113 3.10 11.47 43.70
CA GLU A 113 2.85 11.93 42.32
C GLU A 113 3.78 11.25 41.32
N LYS A 114 5.07 11.08 41.66
CA LYS A 114 6.04 10.35 40.85
C LYS A 114 5.56 8.89 40.61
N ASP A 115 5.16 8.19 41.68
CA ASP A 115 4.74 6.78 41.56
C ASP A 115 3.54 6.63 40.62
N GLN A 116 2.56 7.53 40.69
CA GLN A 116 1.42 7.55 39.75
C GLN A 116 1.85 7.78 38.30
N ILE A 117 2.81 8.67 38.06
CA ILE A 117 3.34 8.91 36.71
C ILE A 117 4.08 7.67 36.20
N LEU A 118 4.85 6.99 37.02
CA LEU A 118 5.54 5.76 36.64
C LEU A 118 4.55 4.63 36.28
N GLU A 119 3.50 4.45 37.08
CA GLU A 119 2.42 3.51 36.76
C GLU A 119 1.74 3.82 35.42
N GLU A 120 1.55 5.11 35.11
CA GLU A 120 0.94 5.51 33.84
C GLU A 120 1.90 5.28 32.65
N ILE A 121 3.20 5.51 32.82
CA ILE A 121 4.22 5.17 31.79
C ILE A 121 4.20 3.65 31.52
N ASP A 122 4.17 2.82 32.57
CA ASP A 122 4.09 1.37 32.46
C ASP A 122 2.78 0.93 31.79
N ARG A 123 1.67 1.61 32.10
CA ARG A 123 0.39 1.36 31.46
C ARG A 123 0.45 1.66 29.96
N ILE A 124 1.00 2.80 29.56
CA ILE A 124 1.16 3.16 28.13
C ILE A 124 2.06 2.15 27.43
N GLY A 125 3.20 1.79 28.02
CA GLY A 125 4.11 0.79 27.47
C GLY A 125 3.44 -0.57 27.23
N SER A 126 2.56 -0.99 28.14
CA SER A 126 1.88 -2.31 28.03
C SER A 126 0.63 -2.28 27.16
N THR A 127 -0.08 -1.14 27.07
CA THR A 127 -1.37 -1.06 26.37
C THR A 127 -1.26 -0.56 24.94
N THR A 128 -0.15 0.10 24.56
CA THR A 128 0.00 0.63 23.20
C THR A 128 0.21 -0.49 22.21
N LYS A 129 -0.81 -0.69 21.35
CA LYS A 129 -0.85 -1.73 20.33
C LYS A 129 -1.35 -1.15 19.01
N PHE A 130 -0.86 -1.72 17.92
CA PHE A 130 -1.43 -1.54 16.60
C PHE A 130 -2.07 -2.86 16.17
N GLY A 131 -3.40 -2.93 16.22
CA GLY A 131 -4.13 -4.19 16.13
C GLY A 131 -3.78 -5.13 17.31
N GLU A 132 -3.20 -6.27 17.00
CA GLU A 132 -2.72 -7.23 18.03
C GLU A 132 -1.21 -7.08 18.32
N ILE A 133 -0.49 -6.28 17.53
CA ILE A 133 0.96 -6.10 17.66
C ILE A 133 1.24 -5.08 18.77
N SER A 134 1.90 -5.50 19.83
CA SER A 134 2.40 -4.60 20.88
C SER A 134 3.63 -3.85 20.36
N LEU A 135 3.63 -2.51 20.50
CA LEU A 135 4.73 -1.67 20.02
C LEU A 135 5.84 -1.52 21.06
N PHE A 136 5.49 -1.51 22.36
CA PHE A 136 6.40 -1.17 23.46
C PHE A 136 6.49 -2.23 24.56
N SER A 137 5.81 -3.36 24.41
CA SER A 137 5.84 -4.45 25.39
C SER A 137 6.41 -5.73 24.78
N ARG A 138 7.26 -6.42 25.53
CA ARG A 138 7.73 -7.77 25.21
C ARG A 138 6.77 -8.81 25.79
N ALA A 139 6.45 -9.82 25.00
CA ALA A 139 5.64 -10.95 25.47
C ALA A 139 6.34 -11.77 26.56
N ASP A 140 7.69 -11.74 26.61
CA ASP A 140 8.50 -12.53 27.55
C ASP A 140 9.20 -11.62 28.58
N ALA A 141 8.53 -11.38 29.70
CA ALA A 141 8.97 -10.49 30.80
C ALA A 141 10.19 -11.00 31.60
N ASN A 142 11.04 -11.86 31.06
CA ASN A 142 12.07 -12.54 31.86
C ASN A 142 13.53 -12.23 31.47
N THR A 143 13.80 -11.21 30.71
CA THR A 143 15.18 -10.79 30.42
C THR A 143 15.43 -9.37 30.92
N ASN A 144 16.38 -9.26 31.82
CA ASN A 144 16.90 -8.04 32.43
C ASN A 144 17.71 -7.24 31.36
N THR A 145 17.04 -6.65 30.38
CA THR A 145 17.68 -5.94 29.29
C THR A 145 17.61 -4.44 29.55
N GLN A 146 18.76 -3.83 29.76
CA GLN A 146 18.90 -2.39 29.87
C GLN A 146 18.53 -1.73 28.53
N LEU A 147 17.93 -0.56 28.59
CA LEU A 147 17.32 0.22 27.49
C LEU A 147 18.20 0.55 26.29
N TRP A 148 19.45 0.25 26.32
CA TRP A 148 20.41 0.66 25.29
C TRP A 148 21.19 -0.53 24.71
N GLN A 149 20.52 -1.64 24.46
CA GLN A 149 21.05 -2.58 23.47
C GLN A 149 20.21 -2.43 22.19
N PRO A 150 20.86 -2.39 21.01
CA PRO A 150 20.12 -2.46 19.77
C PRO A 150 19.24 -3.71 19.83
N PRO A 151 17.99 -3.67 19.34
CA PRO A 151 17.10 -4.82 19.36
C PRO A 151 17.85 -6.02 18.77
N GLU A 152 17.78 -7.16 19.45
CA GLU A 152 18.23 -8.41 18.85
C GLU A 152 17.44 -8.61 17.56
N LEU A 153 18.03 -9.21 16.53
CA LEU A 153 17.49 -9.33 15.16
C LEU A 153 16.02 -9.85 15.08
N ASP A 154 15.49 -10.38 16.16
CA ASP A 154 14.13 -10.94 16.26
C ASP A 154 13.04 -9.91 16.70
N ASP A 155 13.41 -8.67 16.98
CA ASP A 155 12.51 -7.69 17.59
C ASP A 155 12.14 -6.53 16.63
N THR A 156 12.08 -6.83 15.33
CA THR A 156 11.65 -5.89 14.30
C THR A 156 10.29 -6.29 13.75
N ILE A 157 9.54 -5.31 13.27
CA ILE A 157 8.29 -5.52 12.53
C ILE A 157 8.63 -5.39 11.05
N PRO A 158 8.67 -6.48 10.27
CA PRO A 158 8.94 -6.41 8.85
C PRO A 158 7.72 -5.88 8.11
N LEU A 159 7.87 -4.76 7.42
CA LEU A 159 6.87 -4.17 6.55
C LEU A 159 7.25 -4.42 5.08
N GLN A 160 6.39 -5.09 4.33
CA GLN A 160 6.58 -5.29 2.90
C GLN A 160 6.19 -4.00 2.17
N ILE A 161 7.21 -3.24 1.76
CA ILE A 161 7.07 -1.92 1.10
C ILE A 161 7.26 -1.97 -0.42
N GLY A 162 7.50 -3.14 -0.98
CA GLY A 162 7.72 -3.30 -2.42
C GLY A 162 6.81 -4.35 -3.06
N GLY A 163 6.80 -4.36 -4.39
CA GLY A 163 5.93 -5.24 -5.20
C GLY A 163 6.48 -6.66 -5.41
N SER A 164 7.63 -7.03 -4.84
CA SER A 164 8.21 -8.37 -4.92
C SER A 164 8.80 -8.79 -3.58
N ALA A 165 9.09 -10.07 -3.41
CA ALA A 165 9.67 -10.61 -2.17
C ALA A 165 11.21 -10.54 -2.15
N GLN A 166 11.81 -9.46 -2.67
CA GLN A 166 13.25 -9.26 -2.62
C GLN A 166 13.67 -8.59 -1.30
N ALA A 167 14.86 -8.89 -0.80
CA ALA A 167 15.37 -8.40 0.49
C ALA A 167 15.44 -6.86 0.61
N GLY A 168 15.48 -6.11 -0.51
CA GLY A 168 15.45 -4.64 -0.51
C GLY A 168 14.03 -4.02 -0.49
N GLU A 169 12.99 -4.84 -0.48
CA GLU A 169 11.60 -4.39 -0.52
C GLU A 169 10.87 -4.62 0.83
N VAL A 170 11.63 -4.91 1.87
CA VAL A 170 11.15 -5.02 3.26
C VAL A 170 11.81 -3.91 4.08
N LEU A 171 11.01 -3.17 4.83
CA LEU A 171 11.47 -2.23 5.84
C LEU A 171 11.25 -2.84 7.20
N ASP A 172 12.31 -3.02 7.95
CA ASP A 172 12.23 -3.48 9.33
C ASP A 172 12.07 -2.26 10.25
N VAL A 173 10.93 -2.18 10.92
CA VAL A 173 10.67 -1.17 11.96
C VAL A 173 11.08 -1.75 13.30
N GLU A 174 12.05 -1.11 13.95
CA GLU A 174 12.56 -1.52 15.25
C GLU A 174 11.49 -1.36 16.34
N ARG A 175 11.39 -2.37 17.23
CA ARG A 175 10.56 -2.33 18.43
C ARG A 175 11.38 -1.87 19.61
N TYR A 176 10.81 -1.02 20.42
CA TYR A 176 11.47 -0.50 21.62
C TYR A 176 10.64 -0.84 22.86
N TYR A 177 11.33 -1.17 23.94
CA TYR A 177 10.67 -1.44 25.21
C TYR A 177 10.63 -0.16 26.04
N ILE A 178 9.43 0.22 26.50
CA ILE A 178 9.19 1.44 27.24
C ILE A 178 8.42 1.10 28.51
N GLY A 179 9.09 1.25 29.65
CA GLY A 179 8.55 1.06 30.97
C GLY A 179 9.43 1.75 31.99
N SER A 180 8.98 1.81 33.23
CA SER A 180 9.70 2.46 34.33
C SER A 180 11.05 1.77 34.62
N LYS A 181 11.13 0.47 34.45
CA LYS A 181 12.36 -0.31 34.65
C LYS A 181 13.35 -0.13 33.50
N GLU A 182 12.86 -0.20 32.28
CA GLU A 182 13.65 -0.05 31.06
C GLU A 182 14.26 1.36 30.99
N LEU A 183 13.50 2.39 31.41
CA LEU A 183 13.96 3.76 31.50
C LEU A 183 14.77 4.06 32.80
N GLN A 184 15.06 3.03 33.61
CA GLN A 184 15.77 3.14 34.89
C GLN A 184 15.13 4.17 35.87
N LEU A 185 13.84 4.40 35.73
CA LEU A 185 13.09 5.35 36.53
C LEU A 185 12.72 4.80 37.91
N ASP A 186 12.78 3.49 38.10
CA ASP A 186 12.61 2.79 39.40
C ASP A 186 13.64 3.24 40.44
N GLN A 187 14.83 3.70 39.98
CA GLN A 187 15.88 4.23 40.84
C GLN A 187 15.63 5.69 41.30
N THR A 188 14.61 6.36 40.77
CA THR A 188 14.28 7.73 41.13
C THR A 188 13.64 7.80 42.51
N ASN A 189 14.14 8.71 43.36
CA ASN A 189 13.66 8.89 44.72
C ASN A 189 13.75 10.36 45.14
N PHE A 190 12.65 10.88 45.65
CA PHE A 190 12.53 12.30 46.03
C PHE A 190 12.59 12.55 47.54
N SER A 191 13.01 11.54 48.35
CA SER A 191 13.02 11.64 49.82
C SER A 191 14.06 12.62 50.36
N THR A 192 15.19 12.83 49.65
CA THR A 192 16.26 13.76 50.07
C THR A 192 16.73 14.64 48.94
N VAL A 193 17.37 15.77 49.24
CA VAL A 193 17.93 16.68 48.23
C VAL A 193 18.91 15.99 47.32
N GLU A 194 19.83 15.18 47.89
CA GLU A 194 20.85 14.45 47.11
C GLU A 194 20.23 13.40 46.16
N LYS A 195 19.21 12.68 46.67
CA LYS A 195 18.48 11.72 45.84
C LYS A 195 17.66 12.40 44.74
N GLY A 196 17.06 13.56 45.06
CA GLY A 196 16.39 14.39 44.10
C GLY A 196 17.32 14.85 42.97
N GLN A 197 18.55 15.25 43.28
CA GLN A 197 19.55 15.63 42.26
C GLN A 197 19.94 14.46 41.37
N LYS A 198 20.20 13.28 41.94
CA LYS A 198 20.48 12.05 41.13
C LYS A 198 19.30 11.66 40.28
N SER A 199 18.07 11.80 40.77
CA SER A 199 16.86 11.50 40.02
C SER A 199 16.72 12.38 38.76
N VAL A 200 17.20 13.63 38.80
CA VAL A 200 17.23 14.51 37.62
C VAL A 200 18.06 13.88 36.49
N GLU A 201 19.24 13.31 36.82
CA GLU A 201 20.13 12.69 35.87
C GLU A 201 19.46 11.44 35.19
N TYR A 202 18.82 10.56 35.99
CA TYR A 202 18.10 9.41 35.46
C TYR A 202 16.96 9.84 34.53
N ILE A 203 16.21 10.88 34.92
CA ILE A 203 15.10 11.41 34.10
C ILE A 203 15.61 12.04 32.80
N GLU A 204 16.74 12.74 32.84
CA GLU A 204 17.36 13.33 31.65
C GLU A 204 17.80 12.25 30.66
N ASN A 205 18.42 11.19 31.16
CA ASN A 205 18.79 10.02 30.35
C ASN A 205 17.55 9.34 29.73
N ALA A 206 16.47 9.22 30.49
CA ALA A 206 15.20 8.68 30.00
C ALA A 206 14.58 9.57 28.88
N ILE A 207 14.62 10.89 29.06
CA ILE A 207 14.16 11.86 28.05
C ILE A 207 14.97 11.73 26.76
N GLU A 208 16.30 11.59 26.88
CA GLU A 208 17.17 11.39 25.72
C GLU A 208 16.86 10.06 25.00
N ALA A 209 16.66 8.98 25.76
CA ALA A 209 16.31 7.67 25.21
C ALA A 209 14.99 7.72 24.45
N VAL A 210 13.92 8.28 25.05
CA VAL A 210 12.61 8.44 24.40
C VAL A 210 12.71 9.33 23.15
N SER A 211 13.54 10.39 23.21
CA SER A 211 13.75 11.26 22.05
C SER A 211 14.43 10.53 20.89
N LYS A 212 15.38 9.63 21.16
CA LYS A 212 16.02 8.79 20.14
C LYS A 212 15.02 7.83 19.51
N VAL A 213 14.18 7.19 20.29
CA VAL A 213 13.13 6.30 19.80
C VAL A 213 12.15 7.07 18.90
N ARG A 214 11.72 8.26 19.31
CA ARG A 214 10.88 9.13 18.49
C ARG A 214 11.55 9.51 17.18
N ALA A 215 12.84 9.80 17.21
CA ALA A 215 13.60 10.09 16.00
C ALA A 215 13.66 8.89 15.04
N SER A 216 13.76 7.66 15.56
CA SER A 216 13.69 6.44 14.76
C SER A 216 12.32 6.25 14.10
N PHE A 217 11.23 6.44 14.85
CA PHE A 217 9.87 6.41 14.28
C PHE A 217 9.66 7.51 13.24
N GLY A 218 10.18 8.72 13.49
CA GLY A 218 10.16 9.81 12.51
C GLY A 218 10.93 9.50 11.24
N ALA A 219 12.10 8.87 11.35
CA ALA A 219 12.89 8.43 10.20
C ALA A 219 12.16 7.33 9.41
N ALA A 220 11.56 6.36 10.09
CA ALA A 220 10.75 5.31 9.47
C ALA A 220 9.54 5.92 8.72
N TYR A 221 8.83 6.86 9.35
CA TYR A 221 7.74 7.59 8.72
C TYR A 221 8.17 8.27 7.41
N MET A 222 9.27 9.05 7.45
CA MET A 222 9.79 9.74 6.26
C MET A 222 10.20 8.76 5.16
N HIS A 223 10.80 7.62 5.53
CA HIS A 223 11.13 6.57 4.58
C HIS A 223 9.89 5.98 3.91
N LEU A 224 8.86 5.68 4.69
CA LEU A 224 7.58 5.17 4.21
C LEU A 224 6.89 6.18 3.29
N ASP A 225 6.83 7.46 3.66
CA ASP A 225 6.23 8.52 2.85
C ASP A 225 6.93 8.68 1.49
N HIS A 226 8.27 8.73 1.48
CA HIS A 226 9.01 8.79 0.22
C HIS A 226 8.82 7.55 -0.64
N THR A 227 8.74 6.36 -0.03
CA THR A 227 8.49 5.11 -0.75
C THR A 227 7.08 5.08 -1.31
N HIS A 228 6.07 5.50 -0.55
CA HIS A 228 4.69 5.62 -1.02
C HIS A 228 4.60 6.51 -2.27
N ASN A 229 5.21 7.70 -2.22
CA ASN A 229 5.22 8.64 -3.34
C ASN A 229 5.92 8.04 -4.58
N ASN A 230 7.03 7.34 -4.40
CA ASN A 230 7.74 6.66 -5.49
C ASN A 230 6.91 5.55 -6.12
N LEU A 231 6.27 4.70 -5.29
CA LEU A 231 5.43 3.61 -5.78
C LEU A 231 4.18 4.14 -6.50
N SER A 232 3.60 5.23 -6.03
CA SER A 232 2.46 5.88 -6.68
C SER A 232 2.80 6.32 -8.11
N VAL A 233 3.91 7.04 -8.28
CA VAL A 233 4.40 7.46 -9.61
C VAL A 233 4.75 6.26 -10.49
N THR A 234 5.36 5.23 -9.91
CA THR A 234 5.71 3.99 -10.64
C THR A 234 4.46 3.25 -11.09
N SER A 235 3.44 3.14 -10.24
CA SER A 235 2.16 2.51 -10.56
C SER A 235 1.43 3.27 -11.67
N GLU A 236 1.39 4.60 -11.61
CA GLU A 236 0.80 5.46 -12.64
C GLU A 236 1.48 5.29 -14.00
N ASN A 237 2.81 5.36 -14.04
CA ASN A 237 3.57 5.15 -15.28
C ASN A 237 3.37 3.75 -15.86
N MET A 238 3.29 2.73 -15.01
CA MET A 238 3.05 1.36 -15.43
C MET A 238 1.63 1.18 -15.97
N GLN A 239 0.64 1.82 -15.35
CA GLN A 239 -0.75 1.82 -15.83
C GLN A 239 -0.86 2.55 -17.17
N ALA A 240 -0.16 3.66 -17.35
CA ALA A 240 -0.10 4.36 -18.64
C ALA A 240 0.54 3.49 -19.75
N ALA A 241 1.61 2.76 -19.43
CA ALA A 241 2.24 1.83 -20.36
C ALA A 241 1.34 0.62 -20.70
N GLU A 242 0.63 0.07 -19.71
CA GLU A 242 -0.34 -1.01 -19.93
C GLU A 242 -1.49 -0.55 -20.82
N SER A 243 -2.03 0.65 -20.60
CA SER A 243 -3.06 1.27 -21.42
C SER A 243 -2.62 1.41 -22.89
N GLN A 244 -1.39 1.84 -23.16
CA GLN A 244 -0.87 1.92 -24.53
C GLN A 244 -0.82 0.56 -25.22
N ILE A 245 -0.58 -0.52 -24.51
CA ILE A 245 -0.52 -1.86 -25.07
C ILE A 245 -1.93 -2.44 -25.25
N ARG A 246 -2.81 -2.29 -24.29
CA ARG A 246 -4.06 -3.04 -24.20
C ARG A 246 -5.31 -2.25 -24.59
N ASP A 247 -5.36 -0.96 -24.35
CA ASP A 247 -6.56 -0.17 -24.61
C ASP A 247 -6.77 0.09 -26.08
N THR A 248 -8.03 0.20 -26.49
CA THR A 248 -8.40 0.51 -27.88
C THR A 248 -8.66 2.00 -28.06
N ASN A 249 -8.27 2.55 -29.20
CA ASN A 249 -8.73 3.88 -29.61
C ASN A 249 -10.19 3.76 -30.07
N MET A 250 -11.10 4.19 -29.20
CA MET A 250 -12.55 4.09 -29.45
C MET A 250 -12.99 4.79 -30.73
N ALA A 251 -12.44 5.95 -31.06
CA ALA A 251 -12.81 6.70 -32.26
C ALA A 251 -12.43 5.97 -33.56
N GLU A 252 -11.23 5.36 -33.56
CA GLU A 252 -10.76 4.57 -34.69
C GLU A 252 -11.58 3.29 -34.83
N GLU A 253 -11.87 2.58 -33.73
CA GLU A 253 -12.59 1.33 -33.74
C GLU A 253 -14.08 1.52 -34.12
N ILE A 254 -14.73 2.64 -33.69
CA ILE A 254 -16.10 2.98 -34.14
C ILE A 254 -16.09 3.25 -35.65
N THR A 255 -15.06 3.89 -36.18
CA THR A 255 -14.95 4.10 -37.64
C THR A 255 -14.82 2.77 -38.39
N LYS A 256 -14.01 1.83 -37.90
CA LYS A 256 -13.89 0.47 -38.46
C LYS A 256 -15.20 -0.30 -38.34
N TYR A 257 -15.88 -0.24 -37.21
CA TYR A 257 -17.18 -0.84 -37.01
C TYR A 257 -18.22 -0.32 -37.99
N THR A 258 -18.33 1.00 -38.14
CA THR A 258 -19.29 1.63 -39.05
C THR A 258 -19.00 1.28 -40.52
N SER A 259 -17.72 1.29 -40.93
CA SER A 259 -17.29 0.88 -42.25
C SER A 259 -17.65 -0.61 -42.53
N SER A 260 -17.32 -1.50 -41.59
CA SER A 260 -17.67 -2.94 -41.74
C SER A 260 -19.18 -3.16 -41.77
N ASN A 261 -19.97 -2.40 -41.03
CA ASN A 261 -21.44 -2.48 -41.06
C ASN A 261 -22.00 -2.05 -42.43
N ILE A 262 -21.49 -0.96 -43.01
CA ILE A 262 -21.88 -0.50 -44.36
C ILE A 262 -21.53 -1.57 -45.44
N VAL A 263 -20.29 -2.12 -45.36
CA VAL A 263 -19.84 -3.19 -46.24
C VAL A 263 -20.68 -4.44 -46.10
N LEU A 264 -21.06 -4.82 -44.88
CA LEU A 264 -21.95 -5.95 -44.61
C LEU A 264 -23.34 -5.74 -45.25
N GLN A 265 -23.92 -4.53 -45.12
CA GLN A 265 -25.21 -4.22 -45.76
C GLN A 265 -25.08 -4.27 -47.30
N SER A 266 -24.00 -3.76 -47.87
CA SER A 266 -23.72 -3.86 -49.32
C SER A 266 -23.53 -5.33 -49.75
N SER A 267 -22.81 -6.12 -48.98
CA SER A 267 -22.62 -7.57 -49.26
C SER A 267 -23.94 -8.34 -49.22
N ASN A 268 -24.86 -7.99 -48.33
CA ASN A 268 -26.21 -8.58 -48.30
C ASN A 268 -26.99 -8.23 -49.56
N MET A 269 -26.96 -7.00 -50.06
CA MET A 269 -27.57 -6.57 -51.32
C MET A 269 -26.95 -7.30 -52.51
N MET A 270 -25.61 -7.42 -52.55
CA MET A 270 -24.91 -8.17 -53.60
C MET A 270 -25.28 -9.66 -53.59
N LEU A 271 -25.42 -10.28 -52.41
CA LEU A 271 -25.85 -11.65 -52.29
C LEU A 271 -27.28 -11.85 -52.86
N THR A 272 -28.19 -10.95 -52.51
CA THR A 272 -29.56 -10.95 -53.03
C THR A 272 -29.57 -10.81 -54.54
N ASN A 273 -28.83 -9.88 -55.12
CA ASN A 273 -28.69 -9.70 -56.57
C ASN A 273 -28.08 -10.93 -57.24
N ALA A 274 -27.01 -11.49 -56.65
CA ALA A 274 -26.38 -12.67 -57.20
C ALA A 274 -27.32 -13.93 -57.20
N ASN A 275 -28.22 -14.01 -56.24
CA ASN A 275 -29.22 -15.10 -56.17
C ASN A 275 -30.38 -14.87 -57.17
N ASN A 276 -30.69 -13.62 -57.52
CA ASN A 276 -31.74 -13.31 -58.49
C ASN A 276 -31.25 -13.46 -59.98
N LEU A 277 -29.95 -13.31 -60.23
CA LEU A 277 -29.39 -13.46 -61.60
C LEU A 277 -29.77 -14.74 -62.32
N PRO A 278 -29.75 -15.95 -61.76
CA PRO A 278 -30.20 -17.15 -62.44
C PRO A 278 -31.68 -17.17 -62.73
N GLN A 279 -32.53 -16.51 -61.92
CA GLN A 279 -33.97 -16.46 -62.10
C GLN A 279 -34.35 -15.58 -63.29
N THR A 280 -33.71 -14.39 -63.42
CA THR A 280 -33.96 -13.46 -64.54
C THR A 280 -33.54 -14.10 -65.87
N ILE A 281 -32.50 -14.96 -65.88
CA ILE A 281 -32.09 -15.69 -67.11
C ILE A 281 -33.09 -16.79 -67.45
N LEU A 282 -33.65 -17.46 -66.42
CA LEU A 282 -34.71 -18.47 -66.66
C LEU A 282 -36.00 -17.82 -67.17
N GLU A 283 -36.32 -16.62 -66.79
CA GLU A 283 -37.45 -15.83 -67.32
C GLU A 283 -37.24 -15.37 -68.77
N LEU A 284 -36.01 -15.09 -69.20
CA LEU A 284 -35.63 -14.70 -70.53
C LEU A 284 -35.56 -15.89 -71.50
N LEU A 285 -35.51 -17.10 -70.99
CA LEU A 285 -35.50 -18.38 -71.78
C LEU A 285 -36.87 -19.03 -71.93
N LYS A 286 -37.88 -18.43 -71.28
CA LYS A 286 -39.31 -18.82 -71.52
C LYS A 286 -39.94 -17.94 -72.56
#